data_7ccaef7fe4f4ec116da56e90cad15eca
#
_entry.id   7ccaef7fe4f4ec116da56e90cad15eca
#
_cell.length_a   1.000
_cell.length_b   1.000
_cell.length_c   1.000
_cell.angle_alpha   90.00
_cell.angle_beta   90.00
_cell.angle_gamma   90.00
#
_symmetry.space_group_name_H-M   'P 1'
#
loop_
_entity.id
_entity.type
_entity.pdbx_description
1 polymer ?
#
loop_
_entity_poly.entity_id
_entity_poly.type
_entity_poly.pdbx_seq_one_letter_code
_entity_poly.pdbx_strand_id
1 'polypeptide(L)'
;MKKITLLLLAIVGLVACTPKKSPLELYKQLTDTTITQLKELTSPELRDSLITDYVEQSYSLILENVKNVETDSVIIDLFYMLSPEQKANLFVIVPAERWLTEGMAKVQQRYEAELRTAPGQQYTDIVALKADGTPVALSEVIGIADYVLVDFWASWCRPCRQLLPVLKELYTSYHPSGKLEILGISVDREEQKWLDALEEEQLPWTQIRDQREAPYNPGDVYGITAIPTTLLIDRKGTIVMRNPDEAELELLLAGE
;
A
#
# COMPACT_ATOMS: atom_id res chain seq x y z
N MET A 1 -1.10 5.18 -37.76
CA MET A 1 -1.77 4.53 -36.64
C MET A 1 -1.59 3.01 -36.79
N LYS A 2 -0.48 2.47 -36.29
CA LYS A 2 -0.25 1.01 -36.27
C LYS A 2 -0.97 0.47 -35.04
N LYS A 3 -2.05 -0.28 -35.23
CA LYS A 3 -2.66 -1.10 -34.18
C LYS A 3 -1.63 -2.12 -33.73
N ILE A 4 -1.04 -1.92 -32.55
CA ILE A 4 -0.32 -2.99 -31.86
C ILE A 4 -1.40 -3.95 -31.42
N THR A 5 -1.63 -4.98 -32.21
CA THR A 5 -2.44 -6.12 -31.83
C THR A 5 -1.67 -6.77 -30.69
N LEU A 6 -2.12 -6.54 -29.42
CA LEU A 6 -1.70 -7.34 -28.30
C LEU A 6 -1.98 -8.79 -28.68
N LEU A 7 -0.92 -9.54 -28.86
CA LEU A 7 -0.99 -10.97 -29.14
C LEU A 7 -1.45 -11.63 -27.81
N LEU A 8 -2.77 -11.66 -27.61
CA LEU A 8 -3.41 -12.61 -26.70
C LEU A 8 -3.06 -13.99 -27.25
N LEU A 9 -1.95 -14.55 -26.79
CA LEU A 9 -1.69 -15.97 -26.91
C LEU A 9 -2.72 -16.68 -26.02
N ALA A 10 -3.92 -16.83 -26.61
CA ALA A 10 -4.81 -17.89 -26.19
C ALA A 10 -4.00 -19.19 -26.26
N ILE A 11 -3.52 -19.67 -25.10
CA ILE A 11 -3.04 -21.05 -24.95
C ILE A 11 -4.29 -21.93 -24.95
N VAL A 12 -4.97 -21.99 -26.09
CA VAL A 12 -6.03 -22.96 -26.36
C VAL A 12 -5.59 -23.75 -27.58
N GLY A 13 -5.16 -24.99 -27.31
CA GLY A 13 -5.13 -26.04 -28.34
C GLY A 13 -3.76 -26.57 -28.69
N LEU A 14 -3.19 -27.38 -27.82
CA LEU A 14 -2.46 -28.60 -28.20
C LEU A 14 -2.66 -29.60 -27.08
N VAL A 15 -3.69 -30.43 -27.25
CA VAL A 15 -3.88 -31.66 -26.48
C VAL A 15 -2.84 -32.68 -26.99
N ALA A 16 -1.69 -32.69 -26.32
CA ALA A 16 -0.74 -33.79 -26.37
C ALA A 16 -0.04 -33.82 -25.02
N CYS A 17 -0.28 -34.84 -24.22
CA CYS A 17 0.43 -35.32 -23.01
C CYS A 17 1.55 -34.46 -22.37
N THR A 18 1.37 -33.18 -22.23
CA THR A 18 2.20 -32.37 -21.34
C THR A 18 1.53 -32.39 -19.96
N PRO A 19 2.28 -32.64 -18.87
CA PRO A 19 1.72 -32.57 -17.54
C PRO A 19 1.09 -31.19 -17.34
N LYS A 20 -0.16 -31.18 -16.85
CA LYS A 20 -0.88 -29.93 -16.58
C LYS A 20 -0.06 -29.17 -15.53
N LYS A 21 0.39 -27.97 -15.88
CA LYS A 21 1.14 -27.11 -14.95
C LYS A 21 0.32 -26.83 -13.69
N SER A 22 0.99 -26.78 -12.55
CA SER A 22 0.36 -26.41 -11.30
C SER A 22 -0.02 -24.91 -11.29
N PRO A 23 -0.96 -24.46 -10.43
CA PRO A 23 -1.29 -23.06 -10.30
C PRO A 23 -0.07 -22.18 -9.99
N LEU A 24 0.83 -22.66 -9.15
CA LEU A 24 2.05 -21.94 -8.79
C LEU A 24 3.03 -21.82 -9.97
N GLU A 25 3.17 -22.88 -10.78
CA GLU A 25 3.99 -22.84 -11.99
C GLU A 25 3.43 -21.87 -13.04
N LEU A 26 2.09 -21.84 -13.22
CA LEU A 26 1.43 -20.90 -14.12
C LEU A 26 1.60 -19.46 -13.64
N TYR A 27 1.46 -19.21 -12.35
CA TYR A 27 1.68 -17.90 -11.75
C TYR A 27 3.12 -17.42 -11.94
N LYS A 28 4.12 -18.25 -11.67
CA LYS A 28 5.53 -17.92 -11.91
C LYS A 28 5.80 -17.56 -13.37
N GLN A 29 5.26 -18.34 -14.31
CA GLN A 29 5.39 -18.04 -15.73
C GLN A 29 4.75 -16.70 -16.10
N LEU A 30 3.57 -16.39 -15.58
CA LEU A 30 2.88 -15.12 -15.78
C LEU A 30 3.73 -13.96 -15.24
N THR A 31 4.25 -14.10 -14.02
CA THR A 31 5.11 -13.10 -13.36
C THR A 31 6.38 -12.83 -14.17
N ASP A 32 7.11 -13.87 -14.60
CA ASP A 32 8.34 -13.73 -15.39
C ASP A 32 8.07 -13.03 -16.74
N THR A 33 6.96 -13.39 -17.38
CA THR A 33 6.54 -12.75 -18.65
C THR A 33 6.24 -11.27 -18.45
N THR A 34 5.46 -10.94 -17.43
CA THR A 34 5.10 -9.56 -17.11
C THR A 34 6.32 -8.70 -16.75
N ILE A 35 7.23 -9.23 -15.91
CA ILE A 35 8.48 -8.54 -15.57
C ILE A 35 9.32 -8.26 -16.82
N THR A 36 9.40 -9.21 -17.74
CA THR A 36 10.15 -9.05 -18.99
C THR A 36 9.55 -7.94 -19.85
N GLN A 37 8.24 -7.92 -20.02
CA GLN A 37 7.53 -6.88 -20.77
C GLN A 37 7.67 -5.50 -20.10
N LEU A 38 7.58 -5.42 -18.77
CA LEU A 38 7.74 -4.17 -18.02
C LEU A 38 9.11 -3.50 -18.23
N LYS A 39 10.17 -4.29 -18.46
CA LYS A 39 11.51 -3.75 -18.74
C LYS A 39 11.61 -3.05 -20.10
N GLU A 40 10.77 -3.45 -21.05
CA GLU A 40 10.74 -2.91 -22.41
C GLU A 40 9.82 -1.70 -22.56
N LEU A 41 8.86 -1.52 -21.63
CA LEU A 41 7.89 -0.44 -21.69
C LEU A 41 8.44 0.84 -21.03
N THR A 42 8.31 1.95 -21.76
CA THR A 42 8.69 3.30 -21.29
C THR A 42 7.48 4.18 -20.94
N SER A 43 6.31 3.92 -21.55
CA SER A 43 5.07 4.65 -21.24
C SER A 43 4.51 4.22 -19.90
N PRO A 44 4.23 5.16 -18.97
CA PRO A 44 3.56 4.86 -17.70
C PRO A 44 2.20 4.20 -17.89
N GLU A 45 1.38 4.70 -18.83
CA GLU A 45 0.02 4.22 -19.06
C GLU A 45 0.02 2.74 -19.54
N LEU A 46 1.00 2.38 -20.39
CA LEU A 46 1.14 0.99 -20.84
C LEU A 46 1.65 0.07 -19.74
N ARG A 47 2.48 0.59 -18.84
CA ARG A 47 2.95 -0.17 -17.66
C ARG A 47 1.80 -0.43 -16.70
N ASP A 48 0.97 0.58 -16.42
CA ASP A 48 -0.19 0.45 -15.52
C ASP A 48 -1.23 -0.52 -16.09
N SER A 49 -1.49 -0.44 -17.41
CA SER A 49 -2.35 -1.41 -18.09
C SER A 49 -1.83 -2.84 -17.97
N LEU A 50 -0.52 -3.04 -18.18
CA LEU A 50 0.09 -4.38 -18.07
C LEU A 50 0.03 -4.93 -16.64
N ILE A 51 0.23 -4.07 -15.64
CA ILE A 51 0.11 -4.45 -14.22
C ILE A 51 -1.33 -4.83 -13.90
N THR A 52 -2.31 -4.06 -14.38
CA THR A 52 -3.74 -4.38 -14.21
C THR A 52 -4.08 -5.73 -14.81
N ASP A 53 -3.66 -5.99 -16.05
CA ASP A 53 -3.87 -7.28 -16.72
C ASP A 53 -3.22 -8.44 -15.96
N TYR A 54 -2.02 -8.22 -15.41
CA TYR A 54 -1.33 -9.21 -14.57
C TYR A 54 -2.12 -9.55 -13.31
N VAL A 55 -2.63 -8.55 -12.62
CA VAL A 55 -3.44 -8.74 -11.40
C VAL A 55 -4.70 -9.53 -11.72
N GLU A 56 -5.44 -9.15 -12.77
CA GLU A 56 -6.67 -9.82 -13.16
C GLU A 56 -6.45 -11.28 -13.57
N GLN A 57 -5.39 -11.57 -14.34
CA GLN A 57 -5.05 -12.94 -14.74
C GLN A 57 -4.63 -13.79 -13.53
N SER A 58 -3.84 -13.21 -12.62
CA SER A 58 -3.42 -13.91 -11.39
C SER A 58 -4.60 -14.17 -10.46
N TYR A 59 -5.52 -13.23 -10.34
CA TYR A 59 -6.75 -13.39 -9.57
C TYR A 59 -7.66 -14.48 -10.17
N SER A 60 -7.83 -14.49 -11.50
CA SER A 60 -8.58 -15.54 -12.20
C SER A 60 -7.97 -16.93 -11.96
N LEU A 61 -6.64 -17.04 -11.96
CA LEU A 61 -5.93 -18.27 -11.64
C LEU A 61 -6.24 -18.78 -10.21
N ILE A 62 -6.34 -17.86 -9.23
CA ILE A 62 -6.75 -18.18 -7.86
C ILE A 62 -8.19 -18.73 -7.87
N LEU A 63 -9.12 -18.03 -8.51
CA LEU A 63 -10.54 -18.43 -8.55
C LEU A 63 -10.73 -19.82 -9.15
N GLU A 64 -10.06 -20.12 -10.26
CA GLU A 64 -10.14 -21.42 -10.93
C GLU A 64 -9.54 -22.56 -10.11
N ASN A 65 -8.61 -22.26 -9.21
CA ASN A 65 -7.84 -23.25 -8.46
C ASN A 65 -7.96 -23.07 -6.94
N VAL A 66 -8.99 -22.40 -6.45
CA VAL A 66 -9.13 -22.02 -5.03
C VAL A 66 -9.01 -23.20 -4.05
N LYS A 67 -9.32 -24.42 -4.47
CA LYS A 67 -9.18 -25.63 -3.63
C LYS A 67 -7.74 -26.16 -3.56
N ASN A 68 -6.85 -25.71 -4.43
CA ASN A 68 -5.45 -26.12 -4.42
C ASN A 68 -4.64 -25.24 -3.46
N VAL A 69 -3.97 -25.86 -2.48
CA VAL A 69 -3.16 -25.15 -1.47
C VAL A 69 -1.99 -24.35 -2.07
N GLU A 70 -1.53 -24.68 -3.27
CA GLU A 70 -0.49 -23.90 -3.95
C GLU A 70 -0.94 -22.47 -4.27
N THR A 71 -2.26 -22.20 -4.34
CA THR A 71 -2.76 -20.84 -4.52
C THR A 71 -2.55 -19.95 -3.29
N ASP A 72 -2.22 -20.49 -2.11
CA ASP A 72 -1.86 -19.69 -0.94
C ASP A 72 -0.64 -18.81 -1.22
N SER A 73 0.39 -19.37 -1.88
CA SER A 73 1.56 -18.59 -2.27
C SER A 73 1.20 -17.45 -3.23
N VAL A 74 0.30 -17.72 -4.17
CA VAL A 74 -0.18 -16.70 -5.12
C VAL A 74 -0.98 -15.63 -4.39
N ILE A 75 -1.85 -16.02 -3.46
CA ILE A 75 -2.64 -15.07 -2.64
C ILE A 75 -1.70 -14.19 -1.81
N ILE A 76 -0.71 -14.78 -1.13
CA ILE A 76 0.24 -14.04 -0.29
C ILE A 76 0.99 -12.97 -1.10
N ASP A 77 1.46 -13.33 -2.29
CA ASP A 77 2.24 -12.43 -3.15
C ASP A 77 1.37 -11.32 -3.77
N LEU A 78 0.13 -11.66 -4.16
CA LEU A 78 -0.74 -10.78 -4.93
C LEU A 78 -1.61 -9.87 -4.06
N PHE A 79 -1.88 -10.24 -2.80
CA PHE A 79 -2.94 -9.68 -1.96
C PHE A 79 -2.93 -8.14 -1.89
N TYR A 80 -1.75 -7.53 -1.81
CA TYR A 80 -1.59 -6.08 -1.71
C TYR A 80 -1.99 -5.33 -3.01
N MET A 81 -2.03 -6.04 -4.14
CA MET A 81 -2.42 -5.47 -5.44
C MET A 81 -3.92 -5.63 -5.74
N LEU A 82 -4.64 -6.44 -4.96
CA LEU A 82 -6.05 -6.73 -5.17
C LEU A 82 -6.94 -5.55 -4.76
N SER A 83 -8.06 -5.39 -5.50
CA SER A 83 -9.11 -4.45 -5.12
C SER A 83 -9.78 -4.84 -3.78
N PRO A 84 -10.45 -3.89 -3.09
CA PRO A 84 -11.20 -4.21 -1.87
C PRO A 84 -12.21 -5.35 -2.06
N GLU A 85 -12.90 -5.39 -3.20
CA GLU A 85 -13.88 -6.43 -3.53
C GLU A 85 -13.21 -7.79 -3.74
N GLN A 86 -12.07 -7.82 -4.44
CA GLN A 86 -11.29 -9.04 -4.66
C GLN A 86 -10.77 -9.59 -3.33
N LYS A 87 -10.23 -8.72 -2.46
CA LYS A 87 -9.78 -9.09 -1.11
C LYS A 87 -10.94 -9.70 -0.30
N ALA A 88 -12.08 -9.02 -0.23
CA ALA A 88 -13.24 -9.51 0.50
C ALA A 88 -13.73 -10.85 -0.02
N ASN A 89 -13.76 -11.04 -1.35
CA ASN A 89 -14.15 -12.29 -1.97
C ASN A 89 -13.24 -13.48 -1.57
N LEU A 90 -11.92 -13.26 -1.45
CA LEU A 90 -11.00 -14.32 -1.01
C LEU A 90 -11.35 -14.85 0.38
N PHE A 91 -11.78 -14.00 1.31
CA PHE A 91 -12.21 -14.44 2.65
C PHE A 91 -13.50 -15.27 2.63
N VAL A 92 -14.30 -15.15 1.57
CA VAL A 92 -15.52 -15.97 1.40
C VAL A 92 -15.22 -17.32 0.75
N ILE A 93 -14.33 -17.34 -0.25
CA ILE A 93 -14.13 -18.53 -1.09
C ILE A 93 -12.99 -19.45 -0.65
N VAL A 94 -11.96 -18.90 0.01
CA VAL A 94 -10.83 -19.68 0.53
C VAL A 94 -11.25 -20.41 1.80
N PRO A 95 -11.04 -21.75 1.89
CA PRO A 95 -11.39 -22.50 3.09
C PRO A 95 -10.77 -21.94 4.36
N ALA A 96 -11.57 -21.85 5.43
CA ALA A 96 -11.19 -21.17 6.68
C ALA A 96 -9.91 -21.74 7.32
N GLU A 97 -9.69 -23.04 7.22
CA GLU A 97 -8.50 -23.72 7.75
C GLU A 97 -7.20 -23.26 7.09
N ARG A 98 -7.24 -22.75 5.86
CA ARG A 98 -6.06 -22.27 5.14
C ARG A 98 -5.57 -20.93 5.69
N TRP A 99 -6.47 -20.11 6.25
CA TRP A 99 -6.10 -18.86 6.92
C TRP A 99 -5.31 -19.06 8.23
N LEU A 100 -5.25 -20.33 8.73
CA LEU A 100 -4.48 -20.68 9.92
C LEU A 100 -2.99 -20.93 9.63
N THR A 101 -2.57 -21.02 8.38
CA THR A 101 -1.15 -21.14 8.01
C THR A 101 -0.43 -19.81 8.25
N GLU A 102 0.87 -19.86 8.60
CA GLU A 102 1.62 -18.66 9.00
C GLU A 102 1.53 -17.52 7.97
N GLY A 103 1.71 -17.82 6.67
CA GLY A 103 1.66 -16.82 5.60
C GLY A 103 0.27 -16.21 5.43
N MET A 104 -0.77 -17.05 5.36
CA MET A 104 -2.16 -16.62 5.20
C MET A 104 -2.68 -15.89 6.44
N ALA A 105 -2.29 -16.30 7.64
CA ALA A 105 -2.64 -15.60 8.88
C ALA A 105 -2.08 -14.17 8.91
N LYS A 106 -0.87 -13.97 8.40
CA LYS A 106 -0.29 -12.61 8.25
C LYS A 106 -1.07 -11.76 7.24
N VAL A 107 -1.51 -12.34 6.13
CA VAL A 107 -2.38 -11.66 5.15
C VAL A 107 -3.71 -11.26 5.81
N GLN A 108 -4.34 -12.17 6.54
CA GLN A 108 -5.58 -11.90 7.26
C GLN A 108 -5.40 -10.77 8.27
N GLN A 109 -4.37 -10.84 9.11
CA GLN A 109 -4.08 -9.80 10.13
C GLN A 109 -3.91 -8.41 9.51
N ARG A 110 -3.19 -8.33 8.39
CA ARG A 110 -2.99 -7.07 7.66
C ARG A 110 -4.29 -6.54 7.07
N TYR A 111 -5.10 -7.40 6.47
CA TYR A 111 -6.40 -7.01 5.93
C TYR A 111 -7.35 -6.50 7.02
N GLU A 112 -7.40 -7.18 8.17
CA GLU A 112 -8.18 -6.73 9.32
C GLU A 112 -7.70 -5.35 9.83
N ALA A 113 -6.37 -5.10 9.83
CA ALA A 113 -5.82 -3.81 10.17
C ALA A 113 -6.20 -2.73 9.13
N GLU A 114 -6.15 -3.06 7.83
CA GLU A 114 -6.61 -2.17 6.75
C GLU A 114 -8.09 -1.80 6.91
N LEU A 115 -8.96 -2.76 7.25
CA LEU A 115 -10.38 -2.52 7.49
C LEU A 115 -10.62 -1.63 8.73
N ARG A 116 -9.87 -1.85 9.81
CA ARG A 116 -9.97 -1.02 11.01
C ARG A 116 -9.50 0.43 10.79
N THR A 117 -8.72 0.66 9.76
CA THR A 117 -8.15 1.97 9.40
C THR A 117 -8.70 2.51 8.07
N ALA A 118 -9.83 1.98 7.61
CA ALA A 118 -10.54 2.46 6.43
C ALA A 118 -11.24 3.82 6.71
N PRO A 119 -11.57 4.60 5.67
CA PRO A 119 -12.37 5.80 5.84
C PRO A 119 -13.67 5.56 6.64
N GLY A 120 -13.96 6.47 7.53
CA GLY A 120 -15.08 6.37 8.49
C GLY A 120 -14.73 5.71 9.83
N GLN A 121 -13.56 5.06 9.95
CA GLN A 121 -13.11 4.47 11.20
C GLN A 121 -12.37 5.51 12.08
N GLN A 122 -12.34 5.27 13.38
CA GLN A 122 -11.52 6.05 14.30
C GLN A 122 -10.05 5.62 14.18
N TYR A 123 -9.14 6.58 14.28
CA TYR A 123 -7.70 6.28 14.32
C TYR A 123 -7.37 5.40 15.54
N THR A 124 -6.30 4.66 15.43
CA THR A 124 -5.70 3.93 16.56
C THR A 124 -4.47 4.70 17.02
N ASP A 125 -4.39 5.00 18.31
CA ASP A 125 -3.21 5.70 18.83
C ASP A 125 -1.96 4.83 18.72
N ILE A 126 -0.87 5.46 18.36
CA ILE A 126 0.47 4.86 18.21
C ILE A 126 1.50 5.79 18.81
N VAL A 127 2.59 5.22 19.31
CA VAL A 127 3.74 5.97 19.80
C VAL A 127 4.97 5.54 19.03
N ALA A 128 5.73 6.49 18.52
CA ALA A 128 7.02 6.25 17.88
C ALA A 128 8.01 7.36 18.22
N LEU A 129 9.28 7.24 17.83
CA LEU A 129 10.33 8.15 18.27
C LEU A 129 10.72 9.13 17.16
N LYS A 130 10.97 10.38 17.56
CA LYS A 130 11.70 11.38 16.76
C LYS A 130 13.18 11.01 16.65
N ALA A 131 13.89 11.72 15.80
CA ALA A 131 15.33 11.58 15.60
C ALA A 131 16.17 11.80 16.88
N ASP A 132 15.68 12.59 17.81
CA ASP A 132 16.31 12.87 19.09
C ASP A 132 15.94 11.85 20.19
N GLY A 133 15.19 10.81 19.85
CA GLY A 133 14.69 9.80 20.77
C GLY A 133 13.45 10.20 21.57
N THR A 134 12.88 11.39 21.34
CA THR A 134 11.65 11.82 22.01
C THR A 134 10.45 11.05 21.50
N PRO A 135 9.64 10.40 22.37
CA PRO A 135 8.43 9.73 21.96
C PRO A 135 7.36 10.77 21.55
N VAL A 136 6.58 10.41 20.53
CA VAL A 136 5.40 11.17 20.08
C VAL A 136 4.25 10.20 19.89
N ALA A 137 3.13 10.50 20.51
CA ALA A 137 1.87 9.82 20.27
C ALA A 137 1.10 10.50 19.12
N LEU A 138 0.41 9.73 18.30
CA LEU A 138 -0.45 10.29 17.26
C LEU A 138 -1.55 11.17 17.89
N SER A 139 -2.04 10.79 19.06
CA SER A 139 -3.01 11.57 19.84
C SER A 139 -2.51 12.97 20.23
N GLU A 140 -1.20 13.20 20.29
CA GLU A 140 -0.64 14.53 20.55
C GLU A 140 -0.71 15.45 19.32
N VAL A 141 -0.91 14.86 18.13
CA VAL A 141 -0.98 15.57 16.84
C VAL A 141 -2.43 15.75 16.38
N ILE A 142 -3.28 14.76 16.66
CA ILE A 142 -4.71 14.84 16.32
C ILE A 142 -5.37 16.01 17.06
N GLY A 143 -6.09 16.86 16.30
CA GLY A 143 -6.79 18.02 16.85
C GLY A 143 -5.98 19.33 16.89
N ILE A 144 -4.68 19.29 16.57
CA ILE A 144 -3.86 20.51 16.41
C ILE A 144 -4.36 21.32 15.21
N ALA A 145 -4.73 20.66 14.12
CA ALA A 145 -5.32 21.25 12.92
C ALA A 145 -6.71 20.67 12.64
N ASP A 146 -7.39 21.18 11.62
CA ASP A 146 -8.67 20.60 11.17
C ASP A 146 -8.48 19.19 10.64
N TYR A 147 -7.36 18.95 9.94
CA TYR A 147 -6.94 17.66 9.42
C TYR A 147 -5.47 17.38 9.73
N VAL A 148 -5.16 16.11 9.96
CA VAL A 148 -3.81 15.58 10.07
C VAL A 148 -3.58 14.58 8.95
N LEU A 149 -2.58 14.83 8.10
CA LEU A 149 -2.13 13.88 7.10
C LEU A 149 -1.00 13.03 7.69
N VAL A 150 -1.25 11.75 7.88
CA VAL A 150 -0.23 10.77 8.29
C VAL A 150 0.38 10.16 7.04
N ASP A 151 1.68 10.38 6.82
CA ASP A 151 2.43 9.90 5.66
C ASP A 151 3.38 8.76 6.06
N PHE A 152 3.09 7.54 5.59
CA PHE A 152 3.97 6.39 5.76
C PHE A 152 4.95 6.32 4.58
N TRP A 153 6.24 6.49 4.87
CA TRP A 153 7.29 6.59 3.87
C TRP A 153 8.58 5.85 4.28
N ALA A 154 9.59 5.88 3.42
CA ALA A 154 10.94 5.45 3.76
C ALA A 154 11.99 6.13 2.87
N SER A 155 13.23 6.20 3.36
CA SER A 155 14.37 6.82 2.68
C SER A 155 14.64 6.21 1.28
N TRP A 156 14.46 4.91 1.15
CA TRP A 156 14.67 4.13 -0.08
C TRP A 156 13.45 4.13 -1.01
N CYS A 157 12.30 4.66 -0.57
CA CYS A 157 11.06 4.67 -1.34
C CYS A 157 11.06 5.84 -2.33
N ARG A 158 11.45 5.59 -3.58
CA ARG A 158 11.46 6.62 -4.61
C ARG A 158 10.09 7.26 -4.87
N PRO A 159 8.97 6.52 -4.97
CA PRO A 159 7.64 7.14 -5.11
C PRO A 159 7.27 8.03 -3.93
N CYS A 160 7.63 7.64 -2.69
CA CYS A 160 7.40 8.47 -1.50
C CYS A 160 8.12 9.80 -1.63
N ARG A 161 9.41 9.79 -2.01
CA ARG A 161 10.21 11.00 -2.19
C ARG A 161 9.69 11.90 -3.31
N GLN A 162 9.03 11.33 -4.32
CA GLN A 162 8.37 12.10 -5.39
C GLN A 162 7.08 12.80 -4.89
N LEU A 163 6.44 12.27 -3.85
CA LEU A 163 5.27 12.87 -3.21
C LEU A 163 5.65 14.05 -2.27
N LEU A 164 6.84 14.03 -1.67
CA LEU A 164 7.24 15.05 -0.68
C LEU A 164 7.15 16.50 -1.18
N PRO A 165 7.50 16.86 -2.43
CA PRO A 165 7.29 18.22 -2.93
C PRO A 165 5.84 18.67 -2.86
N VAL A 166 4.89 17.83 -3.27
CA VAL A 166 3.45 18.11 -3.19
C VAL A 166 3.02 18.31 -1.74
N LEU A 167 3.46 17.44 -0.83
CA LEU A 167 3.16 17.58 0.60
C LEU A 167 3.73 18.89 1.18
N LYS A 168 4.92 19.34 0.75
CA LYS A 168 5.50 20.62 1.16
C LYS A 168 4.67 21.81 0.68
N GLU A 169 4.14 21.76 -0.54
CA GLU A 169 3.26 22.80 -1.09
C GLU A 169 1.95 22.87 -0.31
N LEU A 170 1.30 21.73 -0.06
CA LEU A 170 0.09 21.64 0.77
C LEU A 170 0.35 22.15 2.20
N TYR A 171 1.44 21.71 2.82
CA TYR A 171 1.81 22.17 4.17
C TYR A 171 2.00 23.67 4.23
N THR A 172 2.75 24.24 3.28
CA THR A 172 3.00 25.67 3.21
C THR A 172 1.71 26.47 3.03
N SER A 173 0.77 25.95 2.24
CA SER A 173 -0.50 26.62 1.95
C SER A 173 -1.51 26.54 3.09
N TYR A 174 -1.60 25.41 3.77
CA TYR A 174 -2.71 25.16 4.70
C TYR A 174 -2.33 25.08 6.18
N HIS A 175 -1.07 24.80 6.52
CA HIS A 175 -0.61 24.75 7.91
C HIS A 175 -0.73 26.11 8.64
N PRO A 176 -0.37 27.27 8.05
CA PRO A 176 -0.46 28.56 8.74
C PRO A 176 -1.89 28.94 9.14
N SER A 177 -2.90 28.41 8.46
CA SER A 177 -4.32 28.63 8.78
C SER A 177 -4.87 27.62 9.78
N GLY A 178 -4.08 26.63 10.21
CA GLY A 178 -4.53 25.53 11.08
C GLY A 178 -5.43 24.50 10.39
N LYS A 179 -5.49 24.49 9.07
CA LYS A 179 -6.28 23.52 8.32
C LYS A 179 -5.60 22.16 8.20
N LEU A 180 -4.27 22.14 8.02
CA LEU A 180 -3.50 20.91 7.81
C LEU A 180 -2.29 20.85 8.75
N GLU A 181 -2.12 19.71 9.41
CA GLU A 181 -0.86 19.26 9.99
C GLU A 181 -0.41 17.98 9.26
N ILE A 182 0.90 17.72 9.22
CA ILE A 182 1.45 16.48 8.65
C ILE A 182 2.29 15.78 9.72
N LEU A 183 2.16 14.46 9.79
CA LEU A 183 3.01 13.58 10.57
C LEU A 183 3.64 12.54 9.64
N GLY A 184 4.96 12.60 9.46
CA GLY A 184 5.68 11.58 8.70
C GLY A 184 6.05 10.40 9.59
N ILE A 185 5.73 9.19 9.15
CA ILE A 185 6.10 7.93 9.82
C ILE A 185 6.99 7.12 8.90
N SER A 186 8.28 7.11 9.21
CA SER A 186 9.23 6.28 8.46
C SER A 186 9.13 4.82 8.86
N VAL A 187 9.11 3.93 7.86
CA VAL A 187 9.23 2.48 8.02
C VAL A 187 10.66 1.97 7.77
N ASP A 188 11.66 2.85 7.80
CA ASP A 188 13.07 2.50 7.66
C ASP A 188 13.52 1.55 8.77
N ARG A 189 14.20 0.47 8.39
CA ARG A 189 14.81 -0.45 9.35
C ARG A 189 16.10 0.11 9.94
N GLU A 190 16.86 0.83 9.12
CA GLU A 190 18.14 1.43 9.48
C GLU A 190 17.93 2.90 9.84
N GLU A 191 18.12 3.23 11.11
CA GLU A 191 17.95 4.57 11.63
C GLU A 191 18.79 5.61 10.88
N GLN A 192 20.06 5.28 10.59
CA GLN A 192 20.96 6.22 9.91
C GLN A 192 20.45 6.61 8.53
N LYS A 193 19.90 5.68 7.76
CA LYS A 193 19.33 5.99 6.44
C LYS A 193 18.14 6.95 6.52
N TRP A 194 17.32 6.79 7.55
CA TRP A 194 16.23 7.73 7.81
C TRP A 194 16.76 9.11 8.19
N LEU A 195 17.75 9.20 9.08
CA LEU A 195 18.37 10.47 9.47
C LEU A 195 19.01 11.19 8.28
N ASP A 196 19.75 10.48 7.44
CA ASP A 196 20.34 11.02 6.23
C ASP A 196 19.27 11.58 5.28
N ALA A 197 18.15 10.85 5.12
CA ALA A 197 17.04 11.31 4.29
C ALA A 197 16.31 12.53 4.89
N LEU A 198 16.19 12.64 6.22
CA LEU A 198 15.63 13.83 6.86
C LEU A 198 16.52 15.07 6.61
N GLU A 199 17.84 14.91 6.65
CA GLU A 199 18.79 15.98 6.34
C GLU A 199 18.68 16.41 4.87
N GLU A 200 18.53 15.46 3.94
CA GLU A 200 18.36 15.77 2.52
C GLU A 200 17.03 16.45 2.23
N GLU A 201 15.93 15.91 2.76
CA GLU A 201 14.58 16.36 2.40
C GLU A 201 14.14 17.61 3.14
N GLN A 202 14.70 17.94 4.32
CA GLN A 202 14.36 19.13 5.09
C GLN A 202 12.84 19.30 5.27
N LEU A 203 12.17 18.25 5.79
CA LEU A 203 10.73 18.22 5.97
C LEU A 203 10.31 19.14 7.12
N PRO A 204 9.36 20.09 6.92
CA PRO A 204 9.02 21.09 7.93
C PRO A 204 8.07 20.59 9.04
N TRP A 205 7.55 19.38 8.92
CA TRP A 205 6.62 18.76 9.88
C TRP A 205 7.29 17.65 10.70
N THR A 206 6.61 17.23 11.75
CA THR A 206 7.11 16.20 12.68
C THR A 206 7.35 14.88 11.96
N GLN A 207 8.52 14.29 12.21
CA GLN A 207 8.95 13.00 11.69
C GLN A 207 9.21 12.05 12.83
N ILE A 208 8.63 10.85 12.75
CA ILE A 208 8.85 9.74 13.66
C ILE A 208 9.22 8.48 12.89
N ARG A 209 9.90 7.55 13.54
CA ARG A 209 10.28 6.28 12.93
C ARG A 209 9.59 5.10 13.63
N ASP A 210 9.02 4.24 12.83
CA ASP A 210 8.47 2.95 13.26
C ASP A 210 9.58 2.06 13.84
N GLN A 211 9.47 1.77 15.13
CA GLN A 211 10.37 0.85 15.82
C GLN A 211 9.74 -0.54 15.86
N ARG A 212 10.05 -1.36 14.87
CA ARG A 212 9.43 -2.69 14.63
C ARG A 212 9.52 -3.69 15.76
N GLU A 213 10.25 -3.38 16.83
CA GLU A 213 10.37 -4.20 18.03
C GLU A 213 9.36 -3.83 19.12
N ALA A 214 8.63 -2.76 18.95
CA ALA A 214 7.60 -2.33 19.92
C ALA A 214 6.29 -3.13 19.73
N PRO A 215 5.52 -3.36 20.80
CA PRO A 215 4.25 -4.11 20.72
C PRO A 215 3.19 -3.44 19.83
N TYR A 216 3.41 -2.21 19.39
CA TYR A 216 2.52 -1.41 18.54
C TYR A 216 3.32 -0.79 17.40
N ASN A 217 3.75 -1.62 16.45
CA ASN A 217 4.36 -1.16 15.22
C ASN A 217 3.32 -0.36 14.38
N PRO A 218 3.54 0.95 14.13
CA PRO A 218 2.61 1.77 13.35
C PRO A 218 2.20 1.16 12.02
N GLY A 219 3.13 0.58 11.28
CA GLY A 219 2.86 -0.07 10.00
C GLY A 219 1.89 -1.25 10.12
N ASP A 220 2.05 -2.09 11.15
CA ASP A 220 1.16 -3.24 11.37
C ASP A 220 -0.21 -2.79 11.92
N VAL A 221 -0.24 -1.79 12.80
CA VAL A 221 -1.48 -1.23 13.34
C VAL A 221 -2.38 -0.69 12.23
N TYR A 222 -1.78 0.01 11.26
CA TYR A 222 -2.48 0.64 10.15
C TYR A 222 -2.56 -0.22 8.89
N GLY A 223 -2.12 -1.48 8.93
CA GLY A 223 -2.18 -2.39 7.80
C GLY A 223 -1.40 -1.88 6.60
N ILE A 224 -0.21 -1.27 6.83
CA ILE A 224 0.62 -0.73 5.77
C ILE A 224 1.34 -1.86 5.05
N THR A 225 0.88 -2.18 3.87
CA THR A 225 1.44 -3.25 3.03
C THR A 225 2.33 -2.72 1.91
N ALA A 226 2.17 -1.46 1.55
CA ALA A 226 2.95 -0.74 0.55
C ALA A 226 3.13 0.72 0.97
N ILE A 227 4.17 1.36 0.47
CA ILE A 227 4.42 2.80 0.62
C ILE A 227 4.68 3.43 -0.76
N PRO A 228 4.29 4.71 -0.98
CA PRO A 228 3.65 5.59 -0.01
C PRO A 228 2.24 5.13 0.37
N THR A 229 1.86 5.34 1.62
CA THR A 229 0.48 5.25 2.08
C THR A 229 0.21 6.47 2.95
N THR A 230 -0.86 7.18 2.65
CA THR A 230 -1.28 8.36 3.41
C THR A 230 -2.67 8.16 4.00
N LEU A 231 -2.90 8.71 5.19
CA LEU A 231 -4.20 8.74 5.85
C LEU A 231 -4.52 10.17 6.23
N LEU A 232 -5.67 10.67 5.83
CA LEU A 232 -6.17 11.96 6.27
C LEU A 232 -7.15 11.74 7.42
N ILE A 233 -6.88 12.35 8.57
CA ILE A 233 -7.64 12.19 9.81
C ILE A 233 -8.20 13.55 10.21
N ASP A 234 -9.49 13.62 10.50
CA ASP A 234 -10.14 14.84 10.95
C ASP A 234 -9.81 15.16 12.42
N ARG A 235 -10.19 16.36 12.86
CA ARG A 235 -9.98 16.85 14.24
C ARG A 235 -10.61 15.95 15.31
N LYS A 236 -11.62 15.14 14.96
CA LYS A 236 -12.30 14.21 15.87
C LYS A 236 -11.65 12.83 15.90
N GLY A 237 -10.60 12.63 15.11
CA GLY A 237 -9.89 11.37 15.00
C GLY A 237 -10.50 10.39 14.01
N THR A 238 -11.45 10.83 13.16
CA THR A 238 -12.00 9.98 12.10
C THR A 238 -11.06 9.99 10.90
N ILE A 239 -10.70 8.82 10.40
CA ILE A 239 -9.98 8.68 9.13
C ILE A 239 -10.97 9.04 8.02
N VAL A 240 -10.74 10.14 7.31
CA VAL A 240 -11.64 10.62 6.26
C VAL A 240 -11.23 10.13 4.88
N MET A 241 -9.92 9.94 4.64
CA MET A 241 -9.40 9.44 3.38
C MET A 241 -8.19 8.53 3.61
N ARG A 242 -7.99 7.58 2.69
CA ARG A 242 -6.80 6.74 2.60
C ARG A 242 -6.25 6.83 1.18
N ASN A 243 -4.97 7.22 1.06
CA ASN A 243 -4.29 7.50 -0.20
C ASN A 243 -5.04 8.52 -1.09
N PRO A 244 -5.48 9.67 -0.54
CA PRO A 244 -6.07 10.70 -1.38
C PRO A 244 -5.05 11.20 -2.41
N ASP A 245 -5.53 11.54 -3.60
CA ASP A 245 -4.73 12.27 -4.55
C ASP A 245 -4.64 13.77 -4.21
N GLU A 246 -3.79 14.50 -4.93
CA GLU A 246 -3.57 15.94 -4.69
C GLU A 246 -4.86 16.74 -4.86
N ALA A 247 -5.66 16.45 -5.89
CA ALA A 247 -6.89 17.17 -6.17
C ALA A 247 -7.96 16.94 -5.10
N GLU A 248 -8.07 15.71 -4.58
CA GLU A 248 -8.95 15.37 -3.45
C GLU A 248 -8.55 16.12 -2.18
N LEU A 249 -7.24 16.20 -1.90
CA LEU A 249 -6.72 16.96 -0.74
C LEU A 249 -7.00 18.45 -0.90
N GLU A 250 -6.71 19.03 -2.07
CA GLU A 250 -6.95 20.46 -2.32
C GLU A 250 -8.43 20.81 -2.20
N LEU A 251 -9.32 20.02 -2.80
CA LEU A 251 -10.77 20.24 -2.75
C LEU A 251 -11.26 20.27 -1.28
N LEU A 252 -10.84 19.29 -0.49
CA LEU A 252 -11.25 19.22 0.92
C LEU A 252 -10.67 20.37 1.75
N LEU A 253 -9.37 20.67 1.58
CA LEU A 253 -8.67 21.69 2.36
C LEU A 253 -9.10 23.13 1.95
N ALA A 254 -9.50 23.33 0.69
CA ALA A 254 -10.09 24.59 0.26
C ALA A 254 -11.45 24.86 0.91
N GLY A 255 -12.18 23.80 1.31
CA GLY A 255 -13.49 23.91 1.97
C GLY A 255 -14.63 24.09 0.97
N GLU A 256 -14.48 23.55 -0.25
CA GLU A 256 -15.50 23.52 -1.27
C GLU A 256 -16.36 22.24 -1.22
#